data_92f635d53d25eb0f571982d878c00d6b
#
_entry.id   92f635d53d25eb0f571982d878c00d6b
#
_cell.length_a   1.000
_cell.length_b   1.000
_cell.length_c   1.000
_cell.angle_alpha   90.00
_cell.angle_beta   90.00
_cell.angle_gamma   90.00
#
_symmetry.space_group_name_H-M   'P 1'
#
loop_
_entity.id
_entity.type
_entity.pdbx_description
1 polymer ?
#
loop_
_entity_poly.entity_id
_entity_poly.type
_entity_poly.pdbx_seq_one_letter_code
_entity_poly.pdbx_strand_id
1 'polypeptide(L)'
;LEVEEDSVAWQDNAFVCTNDPSKRLTFAEVAAQQGSTGGPIEGTGSINASGAGNAFAVHVVDVEVDPETGKVEILRFTAVQDVGKAIHPSYVEGQIQGGAVQGIGWALSEGYFYGEDGSMANPTFLDYRMPTCFDVPTIETILVEVPNPASPHGIRGVGEVPLVPPMAAIANAIHNAVGSRMGELPMSPDKIIAALQDAQLS
;
A
#
# COMPACT_ATOMS: atom_id res chain seq x y z
N LEU A 1 19.59 -28.58 -26.79
CA LEU A 1 19.73 -29.69 -25.84
C LEU A 1 19.43 -31.07 -26.48
N GLU A 2 18.68 -31.10 -27.58
CA GLU A 2 18.24 -32.35 -28.25
C GLU A 2 17.56 -33.31 -27.27
N VAL A 3 16.57 -32.80 -26.54
CA VAL A 3 15.78 -33.56 -25.55
C VAL A 3 14.30 -33.24 -25.74
N GLU A 4 13.42 -34.06 -25.20
CA GLU A 4 11.98 -33.81 -25.22
C GLU A 4 11.64 -32.54 -24.41
N GLU A 5 10.70 -31.73 -24.89
CA GLU A 5 10.32 -30.45 -24.29
C GLU A 5 9.91 -30.58 -22.82
N ASP A 6 9.10 -31.58 -22.51
CA ASP A 6 8.61 -31.90 -21.16
C ASP A 6 9.73 -32.30 -20.18
N SER A 7 10.93 -32.59 -20.69
CA SER A 7 12.08 -32.94 -19.86
C SER A 7 12.97 -31.75 -19.50
N VAL A 8 12.58 -30.52 -19.87
CA VAL A 8 13.38 -29.32 -19.62
C VAL A 8 12.74 -28.50 -18.49
N ALA A 9 13.52 -28.19 -17.46
CA ALA A 9 13.13 -27.33 -16.37
C ALA A 9 14.03 -26.07 -16.31
N TRP A 10 13.47 -24.97 -15.84
CA TRP A 10 14.23 -23.76 -15.54
C TRP A 10 14.76 -23.84 -14.11
N GLN A 11 16.06 -23.90 -13.93
CA GLN A 11 16.73 -23.95 -12.63
C GLN A 11 18.03 -23.16 -12.67
N ASP A 12 18.33 -22.40 -11.63
CA ASP A 12 19.58 -21.64 -11.44
C ASP A 12 20.01 -20.84 -12.69
N ASN A 13 19.08 -20.06 -13.24
CA ASN A 13 19.27 -19.25 -14.46
C ASN A 13 19.69 -20.06 -15.70
N ALA A 14 19.32 -21.33 -15.79
CA ALA A 14 19.57 -22.19 -16.94
C ALA A 14 18.38 -23.12 -17.24
N PHE A 15 18.28 -23.51 -18.49
CA PHE A 15 17.43 -24.62 -18.92
C PHE A 15 18.19 -25.93 -18.72
N VAL A 16 17.67 -26.80 -17.89
CA VAL A 16 18.32 -28.06 -17.47
C VAL A 16 17.43 -29.24 -17.84
N CYS A 17 18.02 -30.26 -18.47
CA CYS A 17 17.30 -31.52 -18.69
C CYS A 17 17.12 -32.27 -17.35
N THR A 18 15.87 -32.54 -16.97
CA THR A 18 15.54 -33.21 -15.69
C THR A 18 16.06 -34.63 -15.60
N ASN A 19 16.21 -35.31 -16.76
CA ASN A 19 16.71 -36.69 -16.86
C ASN A 19 18.24 -36.76 -17.01
N ASP A 20 18.88 -35.66 -17.39
CA ASP A 20 20.34 -35.54 -17.57
C ASP A 20 20.80 -34.11 -17.24
N PRO A 21 21.12 -33.80 -16.00
CA PRO A 21 21.51 -32.45 -15.56
C PRO A 21 22.80 -31.93 -16.20
N SER A 22 23.60 -32.78 -16.86
CA SER A 22 24.77 -32.33 -17.61
C SER A 22 24.40 -31.59 -18.90
N LYS A 23 23.20 -31.85 -19.42
CA LYS A 23 22.60 -31.11 -20.54
C LYS A 23 21.91 -29.86 -20.01
N ARG A 24 22.63 -28.74 -20.07
CA ARG A 24 22.12 -27.42 -19.64
C ARG A 24 22.56 -26.32 -20.60
N LEU A 25 21.73 -25.29 -20.71
CA LEU A 25 22.05 -24.05 -21.41
C LEU A 25 21.60 -22.88 -20.54
N THR A 26 22.46 -21.91 -20.35
CA THR A 26 22.11 -20.64 -19.72
C THR A 26 21.20 -19.84 -20.63
N PHE A 27 20.47 -18.87 -20.08
CA PHE A 27 19.64 -17.95 -20.87
C PHE A 27 20.47 -17.21 -21.93
N ALA A 28 21.71 -16.79 -21.59
CA ALA A 28 22.60 -16.13 -22.52
C ALA A 28 23.03 -17.04 -23.69
N GLU A 29 23.31 -18.32 -23.43
CA GLU A 29 23.65 -19.28 -24.49
C GLU A 29 22.46 -19.55 -25.40
N VAL A 30 21.25 -19.67 -24.87
CA VAL A 30 20.02 -19.80 -25.66
C VAL A 30 19.80 -18.53 -26.50
N ALA A 31 19.94 -17.34 -25.91
CA ALA A 31 19.81 -16.08 -26.62
C ALA A 31 20.87 -15.92 -27.74
N ALA A 32 22.08 -16.40 -27.54
CA ALA A 32 23.13 -16.34 -28.57
C ALA A 32 22.81 -17.19 -29.81
N GLN A 33 21.97 -18.21 -29.67
CA GLN A 33 21.57 -19.12 -30.76
C GLN A 33 20.33 -18.65 -31.52
N GLN A 34 19.68 -17.56 -31.12
CA GLN A 34 18.43 -17.07 -31.74
C GLN A 34 18.52 -16.88 -33.24
N GLY A 35 19.69 -16.46 -33.76
CA GLY A 35 19.90 -16.26 -35.21
C GLY A 35 19.80 -17.55 -36.04
N SER A 36 20.04 -18.73 -35.42
CA SER A 36 19.96 -20.04 -36.04
C SER A 36 18.65 -20.79 -35.77
N THR A 37 17.84 -20.28 -34.83
CA THR A 37 16.62 -20.95 -34.37
C THR A 37 15.33 -20.19 -34.72
N GLY A 38 15.36 -19.30 -35.71
CA GLY A 38 14.17 -18.65 -36.26
C GLY A 38 13.94 -17.22 -35.80
N GLY A 39 14.88 -16.60 -35.09
CA GLY A 39 14.82 -15.20 -34.68
C GLY A 39 14.69 -14.99 -33.16
N PRO A 40 14.31 -13.80 -32.71
CA PRO A 40 14.18 -13.48 -31.29
C PRO A 40 13.22 -14.40 -30.56
N ILE A 41 13.57 -14.77 -29.33
CA ILE A 41 12.69 -15.56 -28.47
C ILE A 41 11.61 -14.60 -27.96
N GLU A 42 10.39 -14.77 -28.42
CA GLU A 42 9.24 -13.99 -28.00
C GLU A 42 8.21 -14.91 -27.34
N GLY A 43 7.67 -14.47 -26.22
CA GLY A 43 6.52 -15.09 -25.56
C GLY A 43 5.37 -14.11 -25.51
N THR A 44 4.18 -14.52 -25.95
CA THR A 44 2.96 -13.75 -25.80
C THR A 44 2.04 -14.44 -24.82
N GLY A 45 1.48 -13.65 -23.87
CA GLY A 45 0.50 -14.14 -22.94
C GLY A 45 -0.69 -13.18 -22.92
N SER A 46 -1.90 -13.71 -22.90
CA SER A 46 -3.11 -12.94 -22.70
C SER A 46 -3.90 -13.53 -21.54
N ILE A 47 -4.27 -12.68 -20.60
CA ILE A 47 -5.06 -13.06 -19.44
C ILE A 47 -6.36 -12.26 -19.45
N ASN A 48 -7.47 -12.95 -19.48
CA ASN A 48 -8.77 -12.36 -19.23
C ASN A 48 -9.14 -12.63 -17.76
N ALA A 49 -8.76 -11.73 -16.87
CA ALA A 49 -9.08 -11.85 -15.46
C ALA A 49 -10.58 -11.65 -15.26
N SER A 50 -11.29 -12.72 -14.92
CA SER A 50 -12.69 -12.68 -14.52
C SER A 50 -12.79 -12.44 -13.02
N GLY A 51 -13.05 -11.21 -12.63
CA GLY A 51 -13.26 -10.81 -11.24
C GLY A 51 -12.01 -10.23 -10.57
N ALA A 52 -12.22 -9.18 -9.78
CA ALA A 52 -11.22 -8.64 -8.89
C ALA A 52 -11.21 -9.45 -7.59
N GLY A 53 -10.05 -9.90 -7.15
CA GLY A 53 -9.91 -10.43 -5.80
C GLY A 53 -10.10 -9.29 -4.80
N ASN A 54 -11.02 -9.44 -3.85
CA ASN A 54 -11.17 -8.47 -2.76
C ASN A 54 -9.86 -8.39 -1.98
N ALA A 55 -9.46 -7.16 -1.64
CA ALA A 55 -8.34 -6.92 -0.75
C ALA A 55 -8.87 -6.44 0.60
N PHE A 56 -8.19 -6.83 1.68
CA PHE A 56 -8.57 -6.50 3.05
C PHE A 56 -7.38 -5.87 3.76
N ALA A 57 -7.66 -4.83 4.54
CA ALA A 57 -6.66 -4.21 5.40
C ALA A 57 -7.27 -3.85 6.75
N VAL A 58 -6.44 -3.93 7.80
CA VAL A 58 -6.75 -3.48 9.16
C VAL A 58 -5.58 -2.63 9.64
N HIS A 59 -5.87 -1.43 10.11
CA HIS A 59 -4.86 -0.57 10.72
C HIS A 59 -5.11 -0.39 12.20
N VAL A 60 -4.03 -0.41 12.97
CA VAL A 60 -4.05 -0.18 14.43
C VAL A 60 -3.17 1.03 14.70
N VAL A 61 -3.73 1.99 15.46
CA VAL A 61 -3.09 3.28 15.69
C VAL A 61 -3.16 3.63 17.15
N ASP A 62 -2.03 4.04 17.73
CA ASP A 62 -1.95 4.65 19.04
C ASP A 62 -1.64 6.13 18.88
N VAL A 63 -2.38 6.99 19.56
CA VAL A 63 -2.20 8.44 19.51
C VAL A 63 -2.05 9.04 20.90
N GLU A 64 -1.35 10.17 20.95
CA GLU A 64 -1.41 11.13 22.04
C GLU A 64 -2.12 12.39 21.52
N VAL A 65 -3.05 12.93 22.32
CA VAL A 65 -3.78 14.17 21.99
C VAL A 65 -3.51 15.18 23.08
N ASP A 66 -2.99 16.30 22.69
CA ASP A 66 -2.84 17.46 23.58
C ASP A 66 -4.20 18.19 23.71
N PRO A 67 -4.84 18.17 24.88
CA PRO A 67 -6.15 18.79 25.05
C PRO A 67 -6.15 20.33 25.04
N GLU A 68 -4.98 20.95 25.21
CA GLU A 68 -4.88 22.42 25.19
C GLU A 68 -4.72 22.97 23.77
N THR A 69 -4.03 22.22 22.92
CA THR A 69 -3.75 22.64 21.54
C THR A 69 -4.54 21.87 20.48
N GLY A 70 -5.14 20.74 20.82
CA GLY A 70 -5.79 19.84 19.88
C GLY A 70 -4.81 19.09 18.97
N LYS A 71 -3.50 19.18 19.24
CA LYS A 71 -2.48 18.46 18.45
C LYS A 71 -2.63 16.96 18.68
N VAL A 72 -2.63 16.19 17.58
CA VAL A 72 -2.56 14.74 17.59
C VAL A 72 -1.16 14.31 17.19
N GLU A 73 -0.55 13.44 17.99
CA GLU A 73 0.70 12.77 17.66
C GLU A 73 0.45 11.28 17.54
N ILE A 74 0.85 10.68 16.41
CA ILE A 74 0.73 9.24 16.20
C ILE A 74 1.97 8.58 16.77
N LEU A 75 1.80 7.84 17.86
CA LEU A 75 2.89 7.17 18.58
C LEU A 75 3.29 5.85 17.91
N ARG A 76 2.30 5.13 17.37
CA ARG A 76 2.50 3.86 16.66
C ARG A 76 1.46 3.68 15.58
N PHE A 77 1.89 3.13 14.45
CA PHE A 77 1.03 2.80 13.35
C PHE A 77 1.38 1.42 12.78
N THR A 78 0.42 0.49 12.83
CA THR A 78 0.58 -0.86 12.28
C THR A 78 -0.45 -1.08 11.19
N ALA A 79 0.02 -1.40 9.97
CA ALA A 79 -0.81 -1.69 8.81
C ALA A 79 -0.73 -3.17 8.46
N VAL A 80 -1.84 -3.88 8.61
CA VAL A 80 -1.99 -5.30 8.26
C VAL A 80 -2.80 -5.39 6.97
N GLN A 81 -2.27 -6.03 5.93
CA GLN A 81 -2.97 -6.12 4.65
C GLN A 81 -2.83 -7.50 4.01
N ASP A 82 -3.94 -8.01 3.48
CA ASP A 82 -3.93 -9.16 2.57
C ASP A 82 -3.47 -8.69 1.18
N VAL A 83 -2.30 -9.15 0.79
CA VAL A 83 -1.61 -8.78 -0.44
C VAL A 83 -1.68 -9.88 -1.51
N GLY A 84 -2.37 -11.00 -1.20
CA GLY A 84 -2.27 -12.20 -2.00
C GLY A 84 -0.86 -12.78 -1.91
N LYS A 85 -0.19 -12.99 -3.04
CA LYS A 85 1.24 -13.34 -3.07
C LYS A 85 2.09 -12.09 -3.25
N ALA A 86 2.96 -11.79 -2.30
CA ALA A 86 3.91 -10.69 -2.42
C ALA A 86 5.09 -11.11 -3.31
N ILE A 87 5.05 -10.71 -4.59
CA ILE A 87 6.13 -11.03 -5.54
C ILE A 87 7.42 -10.28 -5.17
N HIS A 88 7.29 -9.05 -4.67
CA HIS A 88 8.40 -8.24 -4.23
C HIS A 88 8.05 -7.58 -2.88
N PRO A 89 8.28 -8.27 -1.74
CA PRO A 89 7.81 -7.83 -0.43
C PRO A 89 8.18 -6.39 -0.08
N SER A 90 9.44 -5.97 -0.28
CA SER A 90 9.87 -4.60 0.07
C SER A 90 9.16 -3.52 -0.74
N TYR A 91 8.76 -3.78 -2.00
CA TYR A 91 7.96 -2.83 -2.78
C TYR A 91 6.51 -2.80 -2.30
N VAL A 92 5.98 -3.95 -1.89
CA VAL A 92 4.64 -4.04 -1.30
C VAL A 92 4.59 -3.27 0.02
N GLU A 93 5.58 -3.42 0.89
CA GLU A 93 5.72 -2.66 2.14
C GLU A 93 5.77 -1.15 1.86
N GLY A 94 6.57 -0.71 0.88
CA GLY A 94 6.63 0.70 0.47
C GLY A 94 5.28 1.24 -0.03
N GLN A 95 4.50 0.46 -0.76
CA GLN A 95 3.15 0.84 -1.18
C GLN A 95 2.20 0.98 0.01
N ILE A 96 2.25 0.05 0.96
CA ILE A 96 1.43 0.09 2.17
C ILE A 96 1.78 1.32 3.01
N GLN A 97 3.07 1.60 3.22
CA GLN A 97 3.52 2.78 3.95
C GLN A 97 3.07 4.07 3.26
N GLY A 98 3.25 4.18 1.95
CA GLY A 98 2.84 5.35 1.17
C GLY A 98 1.33 5.60 1.22
N GLY A 99 0.51 4.56 1.07
CA GLY A 99 -0.94 4.66 1.19
C GLY A 99 -1.40 5.03 2.60
N ALA A 100 -0.77 4.45 3.63
CA ALA A 100 -1.06 4.79 5.02
C ALA A 100 -0.73 6.26 5.32
N VAL A 101 0.43 6.77 4.87
CA VAL A 101 0.81 8.20 5.05
C VAL A 101 -0.20 9.12 4.35
N GLN A 102 -0.64 8.79 3.15
CA GLN A 102 -1.68 9.56 2.47
C GLN A 102 -2.98 9.59 3.29
N GLY A 103 -3.39 8.47 3.87
CA GLY A 103 -4.57 8.41 4.72
C GLY A 103 -4.40 9.15 6.05
N ILE A 104 -3.19 9.20 6.62
CA ILE A 104 -2.86 10.04 7.78
C ILE A 104 -3.03 11.52 7.43
N GLY A 105 -2.53 11.95 6.26
CA GLY A 105 -2.70 13.31 5.78
C GLY A 105 -4.17 13.70 5.66
N TRP A 106 -5.00 12.87 5.05
CA TRP A 106 -6.44 13.09 4.96
C TRP A 106 -7.11 13.14 6.33
N ALA A 107 -6.63 12.31 7.25
CA ALA A 107 -7.19 12.28 8.60
C ALA A 107 -6.92 13.56 9.39
N LEU A 108 -5.73 14.15 9.28
CA LEU A 108 -5.26 15.15 10.24
C LEU A 108 -4.97 16.55 9.66
N SER A 109 -4.53 16.65 8.40
CA SER A 109 -3.97 17.90 7.90
C SER A 109 -4.40 18.33 6.50
N GLU A 110 -4.75 17.39 5.61
CA GLU A 110 -5.07 17.71 4.23
C GLU A 110 -6.53 18.09 4.06
N GLY A 111 -6.78 19.30 3.59
CA GLY A 111 -8.10 19.80 3.30
C GLY A 111 -8.08 20.86 2.22
N TYR A 112 -9.17 20.97 1.47
CA TYR A 112 -9.39 22.06 0.52
C TYR A 112 -10.22 23.14 1.16
N PHE A 113 -9.73 24.37 1.12
CA PHE A 113 -10.43 25.54 1.61
C PHE A 113 -10.82 26.42 0.43
N TYR A 114 -12.12 26.72 0.31
CA TYR A 114 -12.66 27.53 -0.75
C TYR A 114 -13.17 28.87 -0.20
N GLY A 115 -12.86 29.95 -0.91
CA GLY A 115 -13.44 31.27 -0.66
C GLY A 115 -14.92 31.30 -1.08
N GLU A 116 -15.61 32.39 -0.69
CA GLU A 116 -17.02 32.60 -1.07
C GLU A 116 -17.23 32.70 -2.60
N ASP A 117 -16.20 33.09 -3.32
CA ASP A 117 -16.16 33.19 -4.78
C ASP A 117 -15.87 31.84 -5.48
N GLY A 118 -15.68 30.76 -4.70
CA GLY A 118 -15.33 29.43 -5.18
C GLY A 118 -13.85 29.26 -5.52
N SER A 119 -13.00 30.26 -5.29
CA SER A 119 -11.55 30.14 -5.45
C SER A 119 -10.95 29.29 -4.33
N MET A 120 -9.93 28.48 -4.66
CA MET A 120 -9.21 27.68 -3.68
C MET A 120 -8.24 28.55 -2.89
N ALA A 121 -8.40 28.62 -1.57
CA ALA A 121 -7.59 29.48 -0.70
C ALA A 121 -6.21 28.89 -0.38
N ASN A 122 -6.02 27.58 -0.56
CA ASN A 122 -4.76 26.85 -0.27
C ASN A 122 -4.24 26.04 -1.46
N PRO A 123 -3.96 26.65 -2.65
CA PRO A 123 -3.63 25.94 -3.87
C PRO A 123 -2.13 25.59 -4.02
N THR A 124 -1.30 25.90 -3.04
CA THR A 124 0.15 25.74 -3.12
C THR A 124 0.67 24.72 -2.11
N PHE A 125 1.88 24.17 -2.33
CA PHE A 125 2.52 23.28 -1.35
C PHE A 125 2.89 23.96 -0.03
N LEU A 126 2.83 25.29 0.04
CA LEU A 126 2.99 26.02 1.29
C LEU A 126 1.74 25.91 2.17
N ASP A 127 0.56 25.92 1.54
CA ASP A 127 -0.73 26.02 2.22
C ASP A 127 -1.47 24.69 2.30
N TYR A 128 -1.27 23.80 1.32
CA TYR A 128 -1.79 22.43 1.32
C TYR A 128 -0.83 21.53 2.09
N ARG A 129 -1.22 21.13 3.29
CA ARG A 129 -0.33 20.48 4.26
C ARG A 129 -0.30 18.96 4.12
N MET A 130 0.47 18.48 3.17
CA MET A 130 0.82 17.04 3.13
C MET A 130 1.75 16.69 4.29
N PRO A 131 1.62 15.48 4.89
CA PRO A 131 2.55 15.03 5.91
C PRO A 131 3.99 14.97 5.41
N THR A 132 4.92 15.40 6.24
CA THR A 132 6.35 15.21 6.03
C THR A 132 6.86 14.01 6.82
N CYS A 133 8.12 13.63 6.63
CA CYS A 133 8.73 12.52 7.38
C CYS A 133 8.83 12.80 8.90
N PHE A 134 8.62 14.04 9.33
CA PHE A 134 8.59 14.39 10.75
C PHE A 134 7.19 14.33 11.37
N ASP A 135 6.15 14.24 10.54
CA ASP A 135 4.76 14.24 11.00
C ASP A 135 4.20 12.83 11.19
N VAL A 136 4.94 11.81 10.75
CA VAL A 136 4.46 10.42 10.79
C VAL A 136 5.48 9.51 11.49
N PRO A 137 5.01 8.50 12.25
CA PRO A 137 5.90 7.50 12.83
C PRO A 137 6.41 6.53 11.76
N THR A 138 7.33 5.64 12.15
CA THR A 138 7.61 4.45 11.34
C THR A 138 6.36 3.59 11.27
N ILE A 139 5.90 3.30 10.05
CA ILE A 139 4.74 2.45 9.81
C ILE A 139 5.20 0.99 9.74
N GLU A 140 4.76 0.21 10.73
CA GLU A 140 4.94 -1.24 10.74
C GLU A 140 3.99 -1.87 9.74
N THR A 141 4.50 -2.70 8.84
CA THR A 141 3.70 -3.41 7.84
C THR A 141 3.69 -4.90 8.11
N ILE A 142 2.50 -5.50 8.07
CA ILE A 142 2.31 -6.94 8.22
C ILE A 142 1.62 -7.45 6.94
N LEU A 143 2.35 -8.22 6.15
CA LEU A 143 1.84 -8.81 4.92
C LEU A 143 1.13 -10.12 5.25
N VAL A 144 -0.16 -10.20 4.92
CA VAL A 144 -0.93 -11.44 4.96
C VAL A 144 -1.02 -11.97 3.53
N GLU A 145 -0.53 -13.18 3.31
CA GLU A 145 -0.51 -13.78 1.99
C GLU A 145 -1.61 -14.84 1.85
N VAL A 146 -2.78 -14.42 1.33
CA VAL A 146 -3.85 -15.33 0.91
C VAL A 146 -3.93 -15.29 -0.61
N PRO A 147 -3.34 -16.27 -1.33
CA PRO A 147 -3.27 -16.25 -2.79
C PRO A 147 -4.63 -16.06 -3.44
N ASN A 148 -4.70 -15.15 -4.42
CA ASN A 148 -5.90 -14.93 -5.21
C ASN A 148 -6.00 -15.98 -6.32
N PRO A 149 -6.98 -16.88 -6.30
CA PRO A 149 -7.08 -17.94 -7.31
C PRO A 149 -7.42 -17.41 -8.72
N ALA A 150 -7.92 -16.18 -8.82
CA ALA A 150 -8.23 -15.55 -10.12
C ALA A 150 -7.01 -14.84 -10.75
N SER A 151 -5.88 -14.79 -10.05
CA SER A 151 -4.64 -14.18 -10.55
C SER A 151 -3.56 -15.25 -10.81
N PRO A 152 -2.82 -15.19 -11.93
CA PRO A 152 -1.80 -16.21 -12.27
C PRO A 152 -0.73 -16.43 -11.21
N HIS A 153 -0.38 -15.38 -10.48
CA HIS A 153 0.61 -15.44 -9.41
C HIS A 153 0.00 -15.30 -8.01
N GLY A 154 -1.33 -15.34 -7.91
CA GLY A 154 -2.03 -15.18 -6.65
C GLY A 154 -1.98 -13.77 -6.07
N ILE A 155 -1.63 -12.75 -6.86
CA ILE A 155 -1.46 -11.36 -6.42
C ILE A 155 -2.80 -10.68 -6.14
N ARG A 156 -2.77 -9.66 -5.28
CA ARG A 156 -3.86 -8.70 -5.05
C ARG A 156 -3.35 -7.27 -5.23
N GLY A 157 -4.25 -6.32 -5.43
CA GLY A 157 -3.90 -4.91 -5.44
C GLY A 157 -3.42 -4.42 -4.08
N VAL A 158 -2.35 -3.62 -4.07
CA VAL A 158 -1.73 -3.12 -2.82
C VAL A 158 -1.56 -1.60 -2.81
N GLY A 159 -1.91 -0.91 -3.90
CA GLY A 159 -1.68 0.54 -4.02
C GLY A 159 -2.69 1.38 -3.25
N GLU A 160 -3.99 1.16 -3.43
CA GLU A 160 -5.05 2.01 -2.86
C GLU A 160 -5.65 1.46 -1.57
N VAL A 161 -5.52 0.16 -1.33
CA VAL A 161 -6.10 -0.50 -0.14
C VAL A 161 -5.61 0.10 1.17
N PRO A 162 -4.31 0.41 1.35
CA PRO A 162 -3.80 0.94 2.61
C PRO A 162 -4.20 2.40 2.88
N LEU A 163 -4.78 3.09 1.90
CA LEU A 163 -5.31 4.44 2.08
C LEU A 163 -6.64 4.46 2.84
N VAL A 164 -7.42 3.40 2.77
CA VAL A 164 -8.81 3.38 3.27
C VAL A 164 -8.91 3.32 4.80
N PRO A 165 -8.18 2.46 5.54
CA PRO A 165 -8.35 2.32 6.98
C PRO A 165 -7.83 3.47 7.85
N PRO A 166 -6.79 4.27 7.49
CA PRO A 166 -6.16 5.24 8.39
C PRO A 166 -7.13 6.23 9.01
N MET A 167 -8.02 6.81 8.21
CA MET A 167 -8.95 7.84 8.68
C MET A 167 -9.84 7.33 9.82
N ALA A 168 -10.42 6.13 9.65
CA ALA A 168 -11.25 5.52 10.67
C ALA A 168 -10.42 5.05 11.89
N ALA A 169 -9.23 4.51 11.66
CA ALA A 169 -8.34 4.07 12.74
C ALA A 169 -7.92 5.25 13.63
N ILE A 170 -7.53 6.37 13.03
CA ILE A 170 -7.15 7.60 13.75
C ILE A 170 -8.35 8.21 14.46
N ALA A 171 -9.52 8.28 13.81
CA ALA A 171 -10.75 8.78 14.46
C ALA A 171 -11.13 7.95 15.68
N ASN A 172 -10.99 6.63 15.62
CA ASN A 172 -11.22 5.75 16.76
C ASN A 172 -10.16 5.95 17.86
N ALA A 173 -8.90 6.14 17.51
CA ALA A 173 -7.83 6.39 18.46
C ALA A 173 -8.04 7.73 19.20
N ILE A 174 -8.38 8.79 18.46
CA ILE A 174 -8.73 10.11 19.05
C ILE A 174 -9.93 9.95 20.00
N HIS A 175 -10.99 9.28 19.55
CA HIS A 175 -12.15 9.05 20.41
C HIS A 175 -11.78 8.29 21.71
N ASN A 176 -10.92 7.29 21.61
CA ASN A 176 -10.47 6.54 22.78
C ASN A 176 -9.64 7.40 23.74
N ALA A 177 -8.85 8.34 23.21
CA ALA A 177 -8.01 9.24 23.98
C ALA A 177 -8.80 10.35 24.70
N VAL A 178 -9.81 10.94 24.02
CA VAL A 178 -10.47 12.18 24.49
C VAL A 178 -11.99 12.05 24.70
N GLY A 179 -12.58 10.90 24.37
CA GLY A 179 -14.02 10.64 24.57
C GLY A 179 -14.95 11.24 23.51
N SER A 180 -14.46 12.11 22.63
CA SER A 180 -15.27 12.80 21.61
C SER A 180 -15.15 12.15 20.24
N ARG A 181 -16.28 12.01 19.51
CA ARG A 181 -16.32 11.50 18.15
C ARG A 181 -16.09 12.62 17.14
N MET A 182 -15.11 12.43 16.26
CA MET A 182 -14.88 13.31 15.14
C MET A 182 -15.74 12.88 13.96
N GLY A 183 -16.52 13.83 13.39
CA GLY A 183 -17.46 13.59 12.27
C GLY A 183 -17.00 14.16 10.94
N GLU A 184 -15.91 14.92 10.91
CA GLU A 184 -15.39 15.60 9.73
C GLU A 184 -13.88 15.43 9.57
N LEU A 185 -13.44 15.41 8.32
CA LEU A 185 -12.03 15.40 7.94
C LEU A 185 -11.62 16.77 7.36
N PRO A 186 -10.35 17.16 7.49
CA PRO A 186 -9.39 16.62 8.44
C PRO A 186 -9.83 16.86 9.89
N MET A 187 -9.43 15.98 10.80
CA MET A 187 -9.60 16.18 12.25
C MET A 187 -8.50 17.09 12.77
N SER A 188 -8.58 18.34 12.34
CA SER A 188 -7.60 19.39 12.63
C SER A 188 -7.67 19.83 14.10
N PRO A 189 -6.60 20.44 14.64
CA PRO A 189 -6.53 20.85 16.04
C PRO A 189 -7.70 21.71 16.51
N ASP A 190 -8.16 22.66 15.70
CA ASP A 190 -9.32 23.49 15.99
C ASP A 190 -10.62 22.71 16.17
N LYS A 191 -10.84 21.69 15.30
CA LYS A 191 -12.02 20.82 15.39
C LYS A 191 -11.95 19.91 16.63
N ILE A 192 -10.76 19.45 17.00
CA ILE A 192 -10.58 18.65 18.21
C ILE A 192 -10.87 19.48 19.47
N ILE A 193 -10.35 20.71 19.53
CA ILE A 193 -10.64 21.62 20.64
C ILE A 193 -12.13 21.91 20.74
N ALA A 194 -12.81 22.20 19.63
CA ALA A 194 -14.25 22.42 19.62
C ALA A 194 -15.01 21.19 20.16
N ALA A 195 -14.66 19.98 19.71
CA ALA A 195 -15.29 18.75 20.17
C ALA A 195 -15.07 18.49 21.68
N LEU A 196 -13.89 18.85 22.21
CA LEU A 196 -13.60 18.74 23.65
C LEU A 196 -14.41 19.73 24.48
N GLN A 197 -14.61 20.95 23.98
CA GLN A 197 -15.44 21.99 24.64
C GLN A 197 -16.92 21.57 24.68
N ASP A 198 -17.45 21.06 23.59
CA ASP A 198 -18.82 20.57 23.50
C ASP A 198 -19.09 19.41 24.47
N ALA A 199 -18.10 18.49 24.60
CA ALA A 199 -18.19 17.36 25.53
C ALA A 199 -18.18 17.76 27.02
N GLN A 200 -17.60 18.93 27.36
CA GLN A 200 -17.61 19.47 28.74
C GLN A 200 -18.92 20.18 29.08
N LEU A 201 -19.71 20.56 28.08
CA LEU A 201 -20.99 21.25 28.25
C LEU A 201 -22.19 20.32 28.26
N SER A 202 -22.00 19.05 27.92
CA SER A 202 -23.01 18.00 27.86
C SER A 202 -22.98 17.07 29.08
#